data_0cef302dfab54c174035b0ed2b189859
#
_entry.id   0cef302dfab54c174035b0ed2b189859
#
_cell.length_a   1.000
_cell.length_b   1.000
_cell.length_c   1.000
_cell.angle_alpha   90.00
_cell.angle_beta   90.00
_cell.angle_gamma   90.00
#
_symmetry.space_group_name_H-M   'P 1'
#
loop_
_entity.id
_entity.type
_entity.pdbx_description
1 polymer ?
#
loop_
_entity_poly.entity_id
_entity_poly.type
_entity_poly.pdbx_seq_one_letter_code
_entity_poly.pdbx_strand_id
1 'polypeptide(L)'
;RAKLERGSPKMRIGAPGPMGRILIRGEQGHDIVPELYPRPGEPVVDKPGKGAFFATDLHAILQNRGIENLVVCGVTTEVCVHTTVREANDRGYRCLVPGDCCGSYFPEFHEVGLRMIKAQGGIFGWVTDSARLLAALG
;
A
#
# COMPACT_ATOMS: atom_id res chain seq x y z
N ARG A 1 0.95 -14.53 -3.94
CA ARG A 1 0.84 -14.80 -5.39
C ARG A 1 -0.06 -13.75 -5.98
N ALA A 2 0.51 -12.81 -6.75
CA ALA A 2 -0.31 -11.95 -7.59
C ALA A 2 -1.16 -12.86 -8.48
N LYS A 3 -2.45 -12.94 -8.24
CA LYS A 3 -3.37 -13.53 -9.21
C LYS A 3 -3.35 -12.60 -10.40
N LEU A 4 -2.64 -13.03 -11.42
CA LEU A 4 -2.63 -12.36 -12.70
C LEU A 4 -4.03 -12.45 -13.29
N GLU A 5 -4.58 -11.33 -13.68
CA GLU A 5 -5.82 -11.31 -14.42
C GLU A 5 -5.67 -12.17 -15.68
N ARG A 6 -6.61 -13.06 -15.88
CA ARG A 6 -6.66 -13.88 -17.09
C ARG A 6 -6.79 -12.95 -18.28
N GLY A 7 -5.78 -12.94 -19.15
CA GLY A 7 -5.87 -12.26 -20.43
C GLY A 7 -4.76 -11.26 -20.77
N SER A 8 -3.89 -10.85 -19.84
CA SER A 8 -2.76 -9.99 -20.20
C SER A 8 -1.43 -10.73 -20.11
N PRO A 9 -0.86 -11.19 -21.23
CA PRO A 9 0.46 -11.85 -21.24
C PRO A 9 1.59 -10.89 -20.81
N LYS A 10 1.37 -9.59 -20.82
CA LYS A 10 2.36 -8.55 -20.47
C LYS A 10 2.55 -8.33 -18.97
N MET A 11 1.70 -8.87 -18.12
CA MET A 11 1.69 -8.65 -16.67
C MET A 11 2.06 -9.88 -15.84
N ARG A 12 2.82 -10.82 -16.40
CA ARG A 12 3.28 -12.00 -15.67
C ARG A 12 4.51 -11.68 -14.82
N ILE A 13 4.59 -12.29 -13.62
CA ILE A 13 5.83 -12.30 -12.83
C ILE A 13 6.97 -12.79 -13.72
N GLY A 14 8.06 -12.04 -13.76
CA GLY A 14 9.21 -12.32 -14.61
C GLY A 14 9.11 -11.81 -16.04
N ALA A 15 7.97 -11.25 -16.46
CA ALA A 15 7.87 -10.59 -17.77
C ALA A 15 8.73 -9.32 -17.82
N PRO A 16 9.24 -8.96 -19.02
CA PRO A 16 9.93 -7.67 -19.20
C PRO A 16 9.03 -6.49 -18.83
N GLY A 17 9.56 -5.56 -18.08
CA GLY A 17 8.91 -4.30 -17.69
C GLY A 17 9.85 -3.11 -17.85
N PRO A 18 9.40 -1.89 -17.59
CA PRO A 18 10.21 -0.69 -17.77
C PRO A 18 11.44 -0.61 -16.86
N MET A 19 11.43 -1.34 -15.75
CA MET A 19 12.53 -1.39 -14.77
C MET A 19 13.14 -2.79 -14.64
N GLY A 20 13.20 -3.56 -15.72
CA GLY A 20 13.67 -4.95 -15.71
C GLY A 20 12.53 -5.96 -15.60
N ARG A 21 12.78 -7.12 -15.03
CA ARG A 21 11.75 -8.15 -14.88
C ARG A 21 10.77 -7.81 -13.74
N ILE A 22 9.49 -7.97 -14.02
CA ILE A 22 8.41 -7.62 -13.06
C ILE A 22 8.43 -8.59 -11.88
N LEU A 23 8.51 -8.05 -10.65
CA LEU A 23 8.35 -8.74 -9.37
C LEU A 23 9.30 -9.94 -9.16
N ILE A 24 10.52 -9.89 -9.70
CA ILE A 24 11.57 -10.86 -9.37
C ILE A 24 12.38 -10.29 -8.21
N ARG A 25 12.39 -11.01 -7.09
CA ARG A 25 13.15 -10.63 -5.90
C ARG A 25 14.63 -10.48 -6.21
N GLY A 26 15.26 -9.41 -5.73
CA GLY A 26 16.67 -9.08 -5.99
C GLY A 26 16.90 -8.36 -7.31
N GLU A 27 15.85 -8.05 -8.06
CA GLU A 27 15.94 -7.26 -9.29
C GLU A 27 15.24 -5.90 -9.14
N GLN A 28 15.68 -4.92 -9.91
CA GLN A 28 15.15 -3.55 -9.88
C GLN A 28 13.63 -3.47 -10.08
N GLY A 29 13.05 -4.38 -10.86
CA GLY A 29 11.60 -4.43 -11.10
C GLY A 29 10.77 -4.92 -9.89
N HIS A 30 11.42 -5.28 -8.79
CA HIS A 30 10.79 -5.66 -7.52
C HIS A 30 11.22 -4.74 -6.37
N ASP A 31 12.32 -4.02 -6.51
CA ASP A 31 12.94 -3.26 -5.45
C ASP A 31 12.20 -1.94 -5.14
N ILE A 32 12.47 -1.38 -3.99
CA ILE A 32 11.96 -0.07 -3.57
C ILE A 32 12.77 1.01 -4.25
N VAL A 33 12.11 2.05 -4.74
CA VAL A 33 12.80 3.18 -5.39
C VAL A 33 13.78 3.85 -4.43
N PRO A 34 14.92 4.34 -4.91
CA PRO A 34 15.99 4.88 -4.05
C PRO A 34 15.52 5.97 -3.09
N GLU A 35 14.60 6.82 -3.54
CA GLU A 35 14.07 7.95 -2.77
C GLU A 35 13.24 7.52 -1.56
N LEU A 36 12.71 6.30 -1.57
CA LEU A 36 11.88 5.71 -0.51
C LEU A 36 12.53 4.48 0.10
N TYR A 37 13.82 4.25 -0.14
CA TYR A 37 14.49 3.06 0.36
C TYR A 37 14.48 3.05 1.90
N PRO A 38 14.15 1.92 2.54
CA PRO A 38 14.01 1.86 3.98
C PRO A 38 15.33 2.16 4.69
N ARG A 39 15.25 2.87 5.79
CA ARG A 39 16.40 3.17 6.66
C ARG A 39 16.80 1.94 7.46
N PRO A 40 18.05 1.86 7.93
CA PRO A 40 18.47 0.79 8.83
C PRO A 40 17.52 0.67 10.04
N GLY A 41 16.99 -0.54 10.27
CA GLY A 41 16.05 -0.83 11.34
C GLY A 41 14.57 -0.65 11.01
N GLU A 42 14.24 -0.11 9.85
CA GLU A 42 12.86 -0.13 9.35
C GLU A 42 12.50 -1.53 8.81
N PRO A 43 11.35 -2.09 9.21
CA PRO A 43 10.96 -3.40 8.75
C PRO A 43 10.54 -3.38 7.28
N VAL A 44 11.06 -4.30 6.50
CA VAL A 44 10.63 -4.57 5.13
C VAL A 44 9.81 -5.85 5.14
N VAL A 45 8.57 -5.76 4.67
CA VAL A 45 7.63 -6.88 4.67
C VAL A 45 7.37 -7.36 3.25
N ASP A 46 7.85 -8.55 2.94
CA ASP A 46 7.54 -9.22 1.69
C ASP A 46 6.12 -9.78 1.72
N LYS A 47 5.26 -9.30 0.85
CA LYS A 47 3.87 -9.73 0.82
C LYS A 47 3.54 -10.59 -0.41
N PRO A 48 2.94 -11.77 -0.22
CA PRO A 48 2.54 -12.62 -1.35
C PRO A 48 1.23 -12.20 -2.01
N GLY A 49 0.47 -11.33 -1.34
CA GLY A 49 -0.84 -10.83 -1.77
C GLY A 49 -0.86 -9.35 -2.10
N LYS A 50 -2.05 -8.82 -2.31
CA LYS A 50 -2.25 -7.38 -2.56
C LYS A 50 -2.20 -6.59 -1.26
N GLY A 51 -2.92 -7.03 -0.23
CA GLY A 51 -2.86 -6.47 1.11
C GLY A 51 -1.56 -6.79 1.82
N ALA A 52 -1.16 -5.93 2.74
CA ALA A 52 0.11 -6.07 3.45
C ALA A 52 0.04 -7.04 4.64
N PHE A 53 -1.15 -7.41 5.08
CA PHE A 53 -1.36 -8.31 6.23
C PHE A 53 -1.49 -9.78 5.85
N PHE A 54 -1.90 -10.07 4.60
CA PHE A 54 -2.14 -11.44 4.17
C PHE A 54 -0.83 -12.25 4.12
N ALA A 55 -0.76 -13.29 4.95
CA ALA A 55 0.37 -14.21 5.05
C ALA A 55 1.73 -13.50 5.26
N THR A 56 1.72 -12.46 6.12
CA THR A 56 2.89 -11.72 6.55
C THR A 56 2.91 -11.60 8.09
N ASP A 57 4.01 -11.17 8.62
CA ASP A 57 4.20 -10.87 10.05
C ASP A 57 3.89 -9.40 10.41
N LEU A 58 3.38 -8.59 9.48
CA LEU A 58 3.11 -7.16 9.71
C LEU A 58 2.26 -6.91 10.95
N HIS A 59 1.19 -7.70 11.16
CA HIS A 59 0.34 -7.53 12.33
C HIS A 59 1.11 -7.71 13.64
N ALA A 60 1.93 -8.76 13.74
CA ALA A 60 2.77 -9.00 14.90
C ALA A 60 3.80 -7.88 15.12
N ILE A 61 4.42 -7.38 14.05
CA ILE A 61 5.38 -6.26 14.10
C ILE A 61 4.71 -5.02 14.69
N LEU A 62 3.51 -4.68 14.23
CA LEU A 62 2.76 -3.51 14.69
C LEU A 62 2.31 -3.67 16.14
N GLN A 63 1.77 -4.82 16.50
CA GLN A 63 1.34 -5.11 17.87
C GLN A 63 2.49 -5.06 18.87
N ASN A 64 3.63 -5.67 18.56
CA ASN A 64 4.82 -5.67 19.41
C ASN A 64 5.38 -4.25 19.66
N ARG A 65 5.04 -3.31 18.80
CA ARG A 65 5.41 -1.88 18.92
C ARG A 65 4.31 -1.01 19.52
N GLY A 66 3.16 -1.58 19.87
CA GLY A 66 2.00 -0.85 20.40
C GLY A 66 1.38 0.13 19.41
N ILE A 67 1.51 -0.13 18.11
CA ILE A 67 1.01 0.77 17.06
C ILE A 67 -0.48 0.53 16.87
N GLU A 68 -1.27 1.60 16.95
CA GLU A 68 -2.72 1.58 16.73
C GLU A 68 -3.15 2.42 15.52
N ASN A 69 -2.33 3.36 15.11
CA ASN A 69 -2.63 4.30 14.03
C ASN A 69 -1.64 4.11 12.88
N LEU A 70 -2.16 4.04 11.66
CA LEU A 70 -1.36 3.81 10.47
C LEU A 70 -1.54 4.98 9.48
N VAL A 71 -0.44 5.49 8.96
CA VAL A 71 -0.44 6.29 7.74
C VAL A 71 -0.15 5.34 6.59
N VAL A 72 -1.11 5.18 5.67
CA VAL A 72 -0.98 4.23 4.56
C VAL A 72 -0.88 4.98 3.24
N CYS A 73 0.20 4.78 2.52
CA CYS A 73 0.45 5.38 1.21
C CYS A 73 1.05 4.36 0.24
N GLY A 74 1.20 4.75 -1.01
CA GLY A 74 1.84 3.93 -2.04
C GLY A 74 0.96 3.59 -3.25
N VAL A 75 1.23 2.49 -3.92
CA VAL A 75 0.61 2.12 -5.19
C VAL A 75 0.18 0.64 -5.18
N THR A 76 -0.94 0.32 -5.84
CA THR A 76 -1.91 1.25 -6.43
C THR A 76 -3.03 1.50 -5.43
N THR A 77 -3.64 2.69 -5.51
CA THR A 77 -4.66 3.15 -4.54
C THR A 77 -5.78 2.15 -4.36
N GLU A 78 -6.40 1.72 -5.46
CA GLU A 78 -7.59 0.84 -5.48
C GLU A 78 -7.26 -0.63 -5.18
N VAL A 79 -5.98 -1.02 -5.20
CA VAL A 79 -5.57 -2.41 -5.00
C VAL A 79 -4.81 -2.56 -3.68
N CYS A 80 -3.51 -2.31 -3.68
CA CYS A 80 -2.68 -2.63 -2.51
C CYS A 80 -2.97 -1.71 -1.32
N VAL A 81 -3.10 -0.40 -1.57
CA VAL A 81 -3.43 0.57 -0.51
C VAL A 81 -4.81 0.26 0.07
N HIS A 82 -5.82 0.17 -0.78
CA HIS A 82 -7.20 -0.06 -0.35
C HIS A 82 -7.37 -1.40 0.39
N THR A 83 -6.76 -2.48 -0.13
CA THR A 83 -6.81 -3.78 0.55
C THR A 83 -6.13 -3.71 1.91
N THR A 84 -4.95 -3.07 2.00
CA THR A 84 -4.22 -2.92 3.27
C THR A 84 -5.03 -2.13 4.29
N VAL A 85 -5.68 -1.03 3.88
CA VAL A 85 -6.53 -0.21 4.75
C VAL A 85 -7.71 -1.00 5.30
N ARG A 86 -8.38 -1.79 4.46
CA ARG A 86 -9.50 -2.65 4.91
C ARG A 86 -9.03 -3.73 5.88
N GLU A 87 -7.96 -4.44 5.54
CA GLU A 87 -7.37 -5.45 6.42
C GLU A 87 -6.88 -4.85 7.75
N ALA A 88 -6.35 -3.63 7.74
CA ALA A 88 -5.97 -2.89 8.94
C ALA A 88 -7.20 -2.56 9.80
N ASN A 89 -8.26 -2.03 9.18
CA ASN A 89 -9.50 -1.69 9.85
C ASN A 89 -10.14 -2.92 10.52
N ASP A 90 -10.20 -4.06 9.81
CA ASP A 90 -10.71 -5.32 10.36
C ASP A 90 -9.89 -5.83 11.56
N ARG A 91 -8.65 -5.38 11.72
CA ARG A 91 -7.77 -5.68 12.86
C ARG A 91 -7.76 -4.62 13.95
N GLY A 92 -8.61 -3.59 13.82
CA GLY A 92 -8.75 -2.53 14.81
C GLY A 92 -7.78 -1.36 14.69
N TYR A 93 -6.98 -1.29 13.60
CA TYR A 93 -6.14 -0.12 13.35
C TYR A 93 -6.94 1.05 12.80
N ARG A 94 -6.58 2.25 13.21
CA ARG A 94 -7.07 3.50 12.62
C ARG A 94 -6.17 3.92 11.47
N CYS A 95 -6.75 4.15 10.29
CA CYS A 95 -6.00 4.46 9.09
C CYS A 95 -6.21 5.89 8.63
N LEU A 96 -5.11 6.55 8.26
CA LEU A 96 -5.07 7.83 7.56
C LEU A 96 -4.36 7.63 6.22
N VAL A 97 -4.96 8.10 5.15
CA VAL A 97 -4.42 7.96 3.79
C VAL A 97 -4.16 9.35 3.20
N PRO A 98 -2.91 9.77 3.05
CA PRO A 98 -2.57 10.98 2.28
C PRO A 98 -2.75 10.64 0.79
N GLY A 99 -3.81 11.19 0.17
CA GLY A 99 -4.20 10.84 -1.19
C GLY A 99 -3.14 11.19 -2.23
N ASP A 100 -2.45 12.29 -2.05
CA ASP A 100 -1.35 12.76 -2.91
C ASP A 100 -0.07 11.90 -2.79
N CYS A 101 0.01 11.06 -1.74
CA CYS A 101 1.05 10.04 -1.58
C CYS A 101 0.60 8.65 -2.07
N CYS A 102 -0.51 8.59 -2.79
CA CYS A 102 -1.01 7.38 -3.42
C CYS A 102 -1.13 7.59 -4.94
N GLY A 103 -1.07 6.50 -5.69
CA GLY A 103 -1.22 6.57 -7.14
C GLY A 103 -1.96 5.37 -7.73
N SER A 104 -2.51 5.57 -8.91
CA SER A 104 -3.14 4.53 -9.71
C SER A 104 -2.83 4.73 -11.19
N TYR A 105 -2.91 3.66 -11.97
CA TYR A 105 -2.87 3.74 -13.44
C TYR A 105 -4.14 4.40 -14.01
N PHE A 106 -5.23 4.42 -13.22
CA PHE A 106 -6.54 4.91 -13.62
C PHE A 106 -6.97 6.01 -12.66
N PRO A 107 -6.97 7.30 -13.10
CA PRO A 107 -7.35 8.42 -12.24
C PRO A 107 -8.72 8.25 -11.58
N GLU A 108 -9.70 7.74 -12.30
CA GLU A 108 -11.03 7.47 -11.77
C GLU A 108 -11.05 6.42 -10.66
N PHE A 109 -10.18 5.40 -10.73
CA PHE A 109 -10.08 4.38 -9.67
C PHE A 109 -9.40 4.93 -8.43
N HIS A 110 -8.40 5.80 -8.62
CA HIS A 110 -7.78 6.53 -7.52
C HIS A 110 -8.83 7.36 -6.76
N GLU A 111 -9.56 8.21 -7.49
CA GLU A 111 -10.61 9.08 -6.92
C GLU A 111 -11.69 8.27 -6.19
N VAL A 112 -12.21 7.23 -6.83
CA VAL A 112 -13.23 6.37 -6.23
C VAL A 112 -12.68 5.61 -5.02
N GLY A 113 -11.47 5.08 -5.11
CA GLY A 113 -10.81 4.38 -4.02
C GLY A 113 -10.69 5.23 -2.76
N LEU A 114 -10.22 6.48 -2.89
CA LEU A 114 -10.14 7.42 -1.78
C LEU A 114 -11.52 7.79 -1.21
N ARG A 115 -12.53 7.97 -2.06
CA ARG A 115 -13.91 8.21 -1.60
C ARG A 115 -14.48 7.04 -0.82
N MET A 116 -14.20 5.81 -1.25
CA MET A 116 -14.66 4.60 -0.55
C MET A 116 -14.03 4.45 0.84
N ILE A 117 -12.79 4.84 1.03
CA ILE A 117 -12.13 4.79 2.34
C ILE A 117 -12.86 5.67 3.36
N LYS A 118 -13.18 6.90 2.99
CA LYS A 118 -13.84 7.87 3.88
C LYS A 118 -15.37 7.85 3.84
N ALA A 119 -15.97 6.97 3.06
CA ALA A 119 -17.43 6.84 3.00
C ALA A 119 -18.03 6.54 4.37
N GLN A 120 -19.32 6.82 4.54
CA GLN A 120 -20.05 6.51 5.79
C GLN A 120 -19.37 7.04 7.06
N GLY A 121 -18.76 8.22 7.00
CA GLY A 121 -18.09 8.82 8.15
C GLY A 121 -16.72 8.24 8.46
N GLY A 122 -16.01 7.71 7.46
CA GLY A 122 -14.66 7.15 7.61
C GLY A 122 -14.67 5.67 7.94
N ILE A 123 -15.55 4.89 7.29
CA ILE A 123 -15.77 3.46 7.62
C ILE A 123 -14.49 2.62 7.57
N PHE A 124 -13.54 2.97 6.71
CA PHE A 124 -12.24 2.30 6.64
C PHE A 124 -11.09 3.19 7.10
N GLY A 125 -11.33 4.49 7.30
CA GLY A 125 -10.32 5.44 7.71
C GLY A 125 -10.58 6.84 7.14
N TRP A 126 -9.56 7.68 7.24
CA TRP A 126 -9.61 9.09 6.85
C TRP A 126 -8.69 9.34 5.65
N VAL A 127 -9.00 10.36 4.87
CA VAL A 127 -8.19 10.81 3.74
C VAL A 127 -7.77 12.25 3.95
N THR A 128 -6.50 12.53 3.71
CA THR A 128 -5.89 13.85 3.81
C THR A 128 -4.94 14.08 2.63
N ASP A 129 -4.15 15.12 2.70
CA ASP A 129 -2.98 15.36 1.85
C ASP A 129 -1.70 15.43 2.70
N SER A 130 -0.55 15.34 2.04
CA SER A 130 0.76 15.35 2.71
C SER A 130 1.03 16.66 3.44
N ALA A 131 0.61 17.79 2.88
CA ALA A 131 0.83 19.12 3.47
C ALA A 131 0.11 19.24 4.81
N ARG A 132 -1.16 18.84 4.88
CA ARG A 132 -1.92 18.84 6.14
C ARG A 132 -1.37 17.83 7.14
N LEU A 133 -0.97 16.65 6.69
CA LEU A 133 -0.36 15.64 7.55
C LEU A 133 0.92 16.18 8.20
N LEU A 134 1.83 16.73 7.39
CA LEU A 134 3.09 17.29 7.89
C LEU A 134 2.87 18.48 8.82
N ALA A 135 1.93 19.36 8.51
CA ALA A 135 1.57 20.48 9.41
C ALA A 135 1.01 20.00 10.75
N ALA A 136 0.36 18.86 10.81
CA ALA A 136 -0.17 18.29 12.06
C ALA A 136 0.88 17.54 12.89
N LEU A 137 1.99 17.13 12.26
CA LEU A 137 3.09 16.46 12.95
C LEU A 137 4.14 17.43 13.52
N GLY A 138 4.08 18.72 13.16
CA GLY A 138 4.97 19.78 13.67
C GLY A 138 6.20 19.90 12.81
#